data_b16fbb4a6323234690917f10e5b80535
#
_entry.id   b16fbb4a6323234690917f10e5b80535
#
_cell.length_a   1.000
_cell.length_b   1.000
_cell.length_c   1.000
_cell.angle_alpha   90.00
_cell.angle_beta   90.00
_cell.angle_gamma   90.00
#
_symmetry.space_group_name_H-M   'P 1'
#
loop_
_entity.id
_entity.type
_entity.pdbx_description
1 polymer ?
#
loop_
_entity_poly.entity_id
_entity_poly.type
_entity_poly.pdbx_seq_one_letter_code
_entity_poly.pdbx_strand_id
1 'polypeptide(L)'
;MNKTLITAGLLTLCAFTACTNAEKVTTETESTIEPNDTIMKQFEKQNLYWTHEPRQFSISDSLITITTDPKTDLWQRTYYGFRNDNAPVLQMRTSKKYFSFTVKTEFNSSELFDQCGIAIYLDSDNWMKASIEYENDEFQRLGSVVTNNGYSDWATHDIPSSIKEMWYRLSRRESDYYIETSMDGVNFHQMRAFHLFHGNDEISFGIYAASPVDHSFTAKFTNMEVSECKWPDWSAQDTGFSQTKQSE
;
A
#
# COMPACT_ATOMS: atom_id res chain seq x y z
N MET A 1 -79.86 31.22 -21.20
CA MET A 1 -80.30 32.65 -21.29
C MET A 1 -79.13 33.54 -21.03
N ASN A 2 -78.95 34.43 -21.99
CA ASN A 2 -78.17 35.71 -21.96
C ASN A 2 -76.64 35.58 -21.85
N LYS A 3 -75.93 35.79 -22.97
CA LYS A 3 -75.61 37.03 -23.74
C LYS A 3 -74.43 37.76 -23.09
N THR A 4 -73.26 37.71 -23.77
CA THR A 4 -72.62 38.75 -24.56
C THR A 4 -72.00 39.88 -23.74
N LEU A 5 -70.71 40.20 -23.89
CA LEU A 5 -70.21 41.21 -24.84
C LEU A 5 -68.66 41.23 -24.87
N ILE A 6 -68.21 41.49 -26.01
CA ILE A 6 -66.85 41.78 -26.51
C ILE A 6 -66.46 43.18 -26.08
N THR A 7 -65.17 43.41 -25.77
CA THR A 7 -64.51 44.66 -26.15
C THR A 7 -63.05 44.46 -26.41
N ALA A 8 -62.63 44.81 -27.59
CA ALA A 8 -61.27 44.90 -28.09
C ALA A 8 -60.57 46.19 -27.56
N GLY A 9 -59.32 46.08 -27.25
CA GLY A 9 -58.47 47.25 -27.00
C GLY A 9 -57.08 46.96 -27.57
N LEU A 10 -56.76 47.65 -28.59
CA LEU A 10 -55.54 47.65 -29.39
C LEU A 10 -54.53 48.64 -28.76
N LEU A 11 -53.28 48.46 -29.07
CA LEU A 11 -52.04 49.32 -28.88
C LEU A 11 -51.14 48.85 -27.75
N THR A 12 -49.83 48.73 -27.84
CA THR A 12 -48.82 49.33 -28.73
C THR A 12 -47.53 48.53 -28.57
N LEU A 13 -46.83 48.38 -29.67
CA LEU A 13 -45.51 47.76 -29.81
C LEU A 13 -44.41 48.63 -29.14
N CYS A 14 -43.64 48.08 -28.20
CA CYS A 14 -42.31 48.56 -27.88
C CYS A 14 -41.34 47.41 -27.82
N ALA A 15 -40.50 47.35 -28.85
CA ALA A 15 -39.37 46.43 -28.89
C ALA A 15 -38.27 46.92 -27.96
N PHE A 16 -37.93 46.12 -26.96
CA PHE A 16 -36.65 46.22 -26.25
C PHE A 16 -35.87 44.97 -26.55
N THR A 17 -34.82 45.13 -27.35
CA THR A 17 -33.76 44.14 -27.56
C THR A 17 -32.92 44.07 -26.29
N ALA A 18 -33.09 43.05 -25.49
CA ALA A 18 -32.16 42.73 -24.43
C ALA A 18 -31.33 41.53 -24.92
N CYS A 19 -30.04 41.78 -25.19
CA CYS A 19 -29.05 40.73 -25.34
C CYS A 19 -28.85 40.06 -23.99
N THR A 20 -29.33 38.88 -23.85
CA THR A 20 -28.94 37.98 -22.73
C THR A 20 -27.83 37.07 -23.24
N ASN A 21 -26.61 37.30 -22.73
CA ASN A 21 -25.53 36.35 -22.80
C ASN A 21 -25.99 35.08 -22.09
N ALA A 22 -26.18 34.03 -22.86
CA ALA A 22 -26.31 32.69 -22.31
C ALA A 22 -24.93 32.23 -21.84
N GLU A 23 -24.64 32.33 -20.55
CA GLU A 23 -23.57 31.59 -19.91
C GLU A 23 -23.84 30.09 -20.10
N LYS A 24 -22.94 29.46 -20.83
CA LYS A 24 -22.89 28.03 -21.00
C LYS A 24 -22.43 27.45 -19.66
N VAL A 25 -23.38 27.03 -18.83
CA VAL A 25 -23.08 26.19 -17.67
C VAL A 25 -22.58 24.86 -18.20
N THR A 26 -21.27 24.70 -18.27
CA THR A 26 -20.63 23.39 -18.40
C THR A 26 -20.84 22.69 -17.07
N THR A 27 -21.80 21.78 -17.02
CA THR A 27 -21.87 20.75 -15.99
C THR A 27 -20.62 19.89 -16.17
N GLU A 28 -19.59 20.14 -15.39
CA GLU A 28 -18.55 19.16 -15.14
C GLU A 28 -19.23 17.97 -14.46
N THR A 29 -19.37 16.90 -15.21
CA THR A 29 -19.71 15.59 -14.65
C THR A 29 -18.52 15.20 -13.81
N GLU A 30 -18.57 15.41 -12.48
CA GLU A 30 -17.72 14.72 -11.55
C GLU A 30 -17.93 13.23 -11.77
N SER A 31 -16.97 12.61 -12.46
CA SER A 31 -16.90 11.16 -12.50
C SER A 31 -16.60 10.71 -11.08
N THR A 32 -17.58 10.16 -10.40
CA THR A 32 -17.36 9.40 -9.16
C THR A 32 -16.49 8.20 -9.52
N ILE A 33 -15.18 8.37 -9.41
CA ILE A 33 -14.22 7.28 -9.54
C ILE A 33 -14.42 6.42 -8.29
N GLU A 34 -14.96 5.23 -8.47
CA GLU A 34 -15.06 4.24 -7.40
C GLU A 34 -13.66 4.02 -6.80
N PRO A 35 -13.48 4.08 -5.48
CA PRO A 35 -12.16 4.03 -4.84
C PRO A 35 -11.31 2.81 -5.25
N ASN A 36 -11.93 1.70 -5.57
CA ASN A 36 -11.24 0.46 -5.98
C ASN A 36 -10.59 0.54 -7.36
N ASP A 37 -11.18 1.26 -8.33
CA ASP A 37 -10.65 1.34 -9.69
C ASP A 37 -9.35 2.17 -9.78
N THR A 38 -9.19 3.18 -8.90
CA THR A 38 -8.04 4.08 -8.93
C THR A 38 -6.77 3.41 -8.37
N ILE A 39 -6.91 2.42 -7.54
CA ILE A 39 -5.86 1.78 -6.74
C ILE A 39 -5.10 0.77 -7.58
N MET A 40 -5.80 -0.07 -8.32
CA MET A 40 -5.19 -1.06 -9.20
C MET A 40 -4.55 -0.43 -10.44
N LYS A 41 -5.02 0.75 -10.88
CA LYS A 41 -4.38 1.51 -11.96
C LYS A 41 -2.97 1.97 -11.61
N GLN A 42 -2.64 2.15 -10.33
CA GLN A 42 -1.27 2.47 -9.90
C GLN A 42 -0.35 1.23 -9.91
N PHE A 43 -0.92 0.04 -9.80
CA PHE A 43 -0.25 -1.24 -10.01
C PHE A 43 -0.38 -1.74 -11.46
N GLU A 44 -0.88 -0.92 -12.40
CA GLU A 44 -0.90 -1.26 -13.82
C GLU A 44 0.50 -1.49 -14.37
N LYS A 45 0.57 -2.46 -15.25
CA LYS A 45 1.75 -3.09 -15.90
C LYS A 45 2.92 -2.17 -16.28
N GLN A 46 2.70 -0.86 -16.40
CA GLN A 46 3.72 0.10 -16.82
C GLN A 46 4.65 0.57 -15.70
N ASN A 47 4.26 0.40 -14.44
CA ASN A 47 5.00 0.91 -13.28
C ASN A 47 5.52 -0.19 -12.34
N LEU A 48 5.08 -1.44 -12.54
CA LEU A 48 5.53 -2.57 -11.76
C LEU A 48 6.74 -3.22 -12.38
N TYR A 49 7.66 -3.64 -11.53
CA TYR A 49 8.81 -4.43 -11.94
C TYR A 49 9.20 -5.40 -10.83
N TRP A 50 9.86 -6.47 -11.25
CA TRP A 50 10.39 -7.46 -10.34
C TRP A 50 11.82 -7.16 -9.94
N THR A 51 12.12 -7.35 -8.68
CA THR A 51 13.44 -7.77 -8.23
C THR A 51 13.35 -9.26 -7.95
N HIS A 52 14.15 -10.07 -8.63
CA HIS A 52 14.09 -11.53 -8.60
C HIS A 52 12.71 -12.09 -9.02
N GLU A 53 12.39 -11.97 -10.30
CA GLU A 53 11.13 -12.46 -10.86
C GLU A 53 10.93 -13.96 -10.57
N PRO A 54 9.80 -14.39 -9.97
CA PRO A 54 9.54 -15.79 -9.70
C PRO A 54 9.17 -16.53 -10.98
N ARG A 55 9.32 -17.86 -10.99
CA ARG A 55 8.95 -18.69 -12.14
C ARG A 55 7.45 -18.72 -12.42
N GLN A 56 6.62 -18.49 -11.39
CA GLN A 56 5.17 -18.54 -11.51
C GLN A 56 4.51 -17.39 -10.75
N PHE A 57 3.77 -16.58 -11.48
CA PHE A 57 2.96 -15.49 -10.92
C PHE A 57 1.80 -15.15 -11.84
N SER A 58 0.81 -14.43 -11.33
CA SER A 58 -0.21 -13.78 -12.16
C SER A 58 -0.51 -12.38 -11.64
N ILE A 59 -0.81 -11.47 -12.55
CA ILE A 59 -1.20 -10.08 -12.25
C ILE A 59 -2.50 -9.81 -12.99
N SER A 60 -3.58 -9.55 -12.24
CA SER A 60 -4.87 -9.09 -12.75
C SER A 60 -5.27 -7.78 -12.07
N ASP A 61 -6.41 -7.23 -12.43
CA ASP A 61 -6.87 -5.93 -11.90
C ASP A 61 -7.21 -5.95 -10.40
N SER A 62 -7.53 -7.11 -9.83
CA SER A 62 -7.95 -7.24 -8.42
C SER A 62 -7.12 -8.22 -7.60
N LEU A 63 -6.28 -9.03 -8.25
CA LEU A 63 -5.54 -10.09 -7.59
C LEU A 63 -4.15 -10.25 -8.21
N ILE A 64 -3.13 -10.26 -7.35
CA ILE A 64 -1.79 -10.71 -7.72
C ILE A 64 -1.51 -12.01 -6.96
N THR A 65 -0.98 -13.00 -7.65
CA THR A 65 -0.51 -14.25 -7.04
C THR A 65 0.98 -14.40 -7.28
N ILE A 66 1.70 -14.85 -6.25
CA ILE A 66 3.11 -15.23 -6.32
C ILE A 66 3.21 -16.66 -5.83
N THR A 67 3.68 -17.57 -6.69
CA THR A 67 4.10 -18.90 -6.25
C THR A 67 5.60 -18.85 -5.99
N THR A 68 6.00 -19.09 -4.76
CA THR A 68 7.39 -18.97 -4.34
C THR A 68 8.27 -20.01 -5.02
N ASP A 69 9.48 -19.62 -5.36
CA ASP A 69 10.53 -20.57 -5.70
C ASP A 69 11.20 -21.09 -4.42
N PRO A 70 11.57 -22.38 -4.40
CA PRO A 70 12.30 -22.96 -3.27
C PRO A 70 13.62 -22.25 -3.01
N LYS A 71 14.05 -22.18 -1.74
CA LYS A 71 15.33 -21.63 -1.29
C LYS A 71 15.48 -20.15 -1.60
N THR A 72 14.38 -19.42 -1.47
CA THR A 72 14.33 -17.95 -1.61
C THR A 72 14.16 -17.28 -0.26
N ASP A 73 14.90 -16.19 -0.02
CA ASP A 73 14.82 -15.41 1.21
C ASP A 73 15.45 -14.01 1.03
N LEU A 74 15.20 -13.13 2.00
CA LEU A 74 15.93 -11.89 2.23
C LEU A 74 16.47 -11.89 3.65
N TRP A 75 17.80 -11.98 3.79
CA TRP A 75 18.52 -11.89 5.07
C TRP A 75 19.95 -11.43 4.86
N GLN A 76 20.42 -10.51 5.70
CA GLN A 76 21.79 -10.02 5.63
C GLN A 76 22.52 -10.18 6.97
N ARG A 77 23.48 -11.05 7.00
CA ARG A 77 24.58 -11.28 7.99
C ARG A 77 24.14 -11.53 9.43
N THR A 78 23.40 -10.62 10.05
CA THR A 78 23.14 -10.58 11.50
C THR A 78 22.97 -11.96 12.10
N TYR A 79 23.76 -12.27 13.13
CA TYR A 79 23.83 -13.51 13.89
C TYR A 79 24.25 -14.76 13.07
N TYR A 80 23.55 -15.05 11.95
CA TYR A 80 23.78 -16.27 11.17
C TYR A 80 24.98 -16.19 10.21
N GLY A 81 25.44 -15.01 9.87
CA GLY A 81 26.57 -14.78 8.99
C GLY A 81 26.33 -14.97 7.49
N PHE A 82 25.23 -15.62 7.08
CA PHE A 82 24.90 -15.79 5.67
C PHE A 82 24.22 -14.55 5.06
N ARG A 83 24.15 -14.56 3.72
CA ARG A 83 23.46 -13.54 2.93
C ARG A 83 22.51 -14.24 1.96
N ASN A 84 21.24 -13.94 2.08
CA ASN A 84 20.21 -14.32 1.13
C ASN A 84 19.60 -13.05 0.54
N ASP A 85 19.58 -12.99 -0.78
CA ASP A 85 19.05 -11.86 -1.54
C ASP A 85 18.47 -12.36 -2.86
N ASN A 86 17.43 -13.21 -2.73
CA ASN A 86 16.85 -13.84 -3.92
C ASN A 86 15.33 -14.03 -3.83
N ALA A 87 14.67 -13.48 -2.82
CA ALA A 87 13.23 -13.52 -2.76
C ALA A 87 12.60 -12.60 -3.82
N PRO A 88 11.53 -13.02 -4.49
CA PRO A 88 10.80 -12.18 -5.45
C PRO A 88 10.12 -11.01 -4.75
N VAL A 89 10.37 -9.80 -5.26
CA VAL A 89 9.70 -8.57 -4.84
C VAL A 89 9.07 -7.91 -6.06
N LEU A 90 7.75 -7.81 -6.09
CA LEU A 90 7.02 -7.01 -7.08
C LEU A 90 6.79 -5.62 -6.52
N GLN A 91 7.31 -4.61 -7.17
CA GLN A 91 7.38 -3.28 -6.59
C GLN A 91 7.20 -2.16 -7.62
N MET A 92 6.91 -0.99 -7.13
CA MET A 92 6.85 0.25 -7.89
C MET A 92 7.75 1.32 -7.27
N ARG A 93 8.23 2.25 -8.11
CA ARG A 93 9.04 3.38 -7.67
C ARG A 93 8.17 4.57 -7.31
N THR A 94 8.64 5.33 -6.33
CA THR A 94 8.00 6.61 -5.97
C THR A 94 8.98 7.60 -5.36
N SER A 95 8.84 8.86 -5.75
CA SER A 95 9.51 9.98 -5.09
C SER A 95 8.60 10.67 -4.06
N LYS A 96 7.35 10.19 -3.86
CA LYS A 96 6.45 10.74 -2.84
C LYS A 96 7.04 10.54 -1.46
N LYS A 97 7.17 11.62 -0.69
CA LYS A 97 7.72 11.61 0.67
C LYS A 97 6.68 11.26 1.73
N TYR A 98 5.40 11.41 1.41
CA TYR A 98 4.28 11.20 2.32
C TYR A 98 3.21 10.39 1.60
N PHE A 99 3.06 9.12 1.99
CA PHE A 99 2.03 8.23 1.46
C PHE A 99 1.82 7.04 2.40
N SER A 100 0.74 6.30 2.18
CA SER A 100 0.53 4.98 2.75
C SER A 100 0.24 3.97 1.65
N PHE A 101 0.77 2.77 1.78
CA PHE A 101 0.48 1.61 0.96
C PHE A 101 -0.18 0.54 1.83
N THR A 102 -1.39 0.14 1.46
CA THR A 102 -2.16 -0.90 2.16
C THR A 102 -2.37 -2.09 1.22
N VAL A 103 -2.29 -3.30 1.76
CA VAL A 103 -2.54 -4.54 1.02
C VAL A 103 -3.07 -5.63 1.95
N LYS A 104 -3.97 -6.47 1.44
CA LYS A 104 -4.37 -7.74 2.06
C LYS A 104 -3.58 -8.88 1.46
N THR A 105 -2.98 -9.72 2.30
CA THR A 105 -2.34 -10.97 1.91
C THR A 105 -3.19 -12.15 2.34
N GLU A 106 -3.32 -13.16 1.48
CA GLU A 106 -3.87 -14.47 1.81
C GLU A 106 -2.82 -15.53 1.50
N PHE A 107 -2.67 -16.50 2.37
CA PHE A 107 -1.57 -17.47 2.29
C PHE A 107 -1.98 -18.84 2.82
N ASN A 108 -1.40 -19.87 2.22
CA ASN A 108 -1.56 -21.26 2.63
C ASN A 108 -0.22 -21.90 3.02
N SER A 109 0.63 -21.10 3.68
CA SER A 109 1.93 -21.54 4.21
C SER A 109 1.77 -22.82 5.01
N SER A 110 2.65 -23.80 4.80
CA SER A 110 2.61 -25.12 5.42
C SER A 110 3.99 -25.67 5.77
N GLU A 111 5.05 -25.06 5.25
CA GLU A 111 6.42 -25.45 5.52
C GLU A 111 7.19 -24.36 6.25
N LEU A 112 8.17 -24.77 7.01
CA LEU A 112 8.98 -23.90 7.86
C LEU A 112 9.53 -22.71 7.07
N PHE A 113 9.33 -21.50 7.61
CA PHE A 113 9.76 -20.21 7.05
C PHE A 113 9.02 -19.74 5.79
N ASP A 114 7.98 -20.42 5.30
CA ASP A 114 7.10 -19.86 4.27
C ASP A 114 6.60 -18.48 4.71
N GLN A 115 6.83 -17.45 3.89
CA GLN A 115 6.58 -16.08 4.29
C GLN A 115 6.07 -15.22 3.13
N CYS A 116 5.17 -14.29 3.43
CA CYS A 116 4.70 -13.30 2.48
C CYS A 116 4.19 -12.04 3.17
N GLY A 117 4.26 -10.92 2.46
CA GLY A 117 3.84 -9.62 2.97
C GLY A 117 4.29 -8.48 2.09
N ILE A 118 4.80 -7.41 2.70
CA ILE A 118 5.24 -6.19 2.03
C ILE A 118 6.75 -6.00 2.13
N ALA A 119 7.30 -5.27 1.18
CA ALA A 119 8.72 -4.91 1.18
C ALA A 119 8.97 -3.49 0.67
N ILE A 120 10.05 -2.89 1.14
CA ILE A 120 10.81 -1.83 0.48
C ILE A 120 12.13 -2.46 0.09
N TYR A 121 12.51 -2.38 -1.18
CA TYR A 121 13.79 -2.91 -1.63
C TYR A 121 14.53 -1.83 -2.42
N LEU A 122 15.61 -1.31 -1.86
CA LEU A 122 16.46 -0.32 -2.50
C LEU A 122 17.63 -1.01 -3.22
N ASP A 123 18.30 -1.87 -2.50
CA ASP A 123 19.40 -2.71 -2.97
C ASP A 123 19.61 -3.89 -1.99
N SER A 124 20.59 -4.76 -2.26
CA SER A 124 20.89 -5.96 -1.47
C SER A 124 21.25 -5.70 0.00
N ASP A 125 21.73 -4.51 0.33
CA ASP A 125 22.17 -4.14 1.66
C ASP A 125 21.20 -3.16 2.37
N ASN A 126 20.13 -2.70 1.67
CA ASN A 126 19.19 -1.72 2.19
C ASN A 126 17.76 -2.05 1.76
N TRP A 127 17.01 -2.67 2.66
CA TRP A 127 15.63 -3.09 2.41
C TRP A 127 14.86 -3.31 3.72
N MET A 128 13.56 -3.45 3.60
CA MET A 128 12.66 -3.85 4.68
C MET A 128 11.69 -4.90 4.15
N LYS A 129 11.36 -5.89 4.97
CA LYS A 129 10.22 -6.79 4.78
C LYS A 129 9.35 -6.82 6.04
N ALA A 130 8.03 -6.94 5.88
CA ALA A 130 7.09 -7.25 6.94
C ALA A 130 6.15 -8.35 6.48
N SER A 131 6.02 -9.41 7.27
CA SER A 131 5.36 -10.64 6.83
C SER A 131 4.88 -11.50 7.98
N ILE A 132 4.05 -12.48 7.64
CA ILE A 132 3.99 -13.73 8.40
C ILE A 132 5.18 -14.60 8.02
N GLU A 133 5.59 -15.48 8.91
CA GLU A 133 6.58 -16.53 8.70
C GLU A 133 6.10 -17.79 9.41
N TYR A 134 5.82 -18.83 8.66
CA TYR A 134 5.27 -20.09 9.21
C TYR A 134 6.34 -20.83 10.00
N GLU A 135 5.97 -21.28 11.20
CA GLU A 135 6.85 -22.10 12.07
C GLU A 135 6.34 -23.54 12.18
N ASN A 136 5.07 -23.71 12.51
CA ASN A 136 4.45 -25.02 12.69
C ASN A 136 2.91 -24.88 12.73
N ASP A 137 2.21 -25.98 12.97
CA ASP A 137 0.74 -26.02 13.02
C ASP A 137 0.12 -25.23 14.19
N GLU A 138 0.90 -24.87 15.20
CA GLU A 138 0.41 -24.14 16.37
C GLU A 138 0.56 -22.63 16.17
N PHE A 139 1.72 -22.18 15.70
CA PHE A 139 2.00 -20.74 15.54
C PHE A 139 2.82 -20.44 14.30
N GLN A 140 2.72 -19.20 13.90
CA GLN A 140 3.55 -18.52 12.92
C GLN A 140 3.97 -17.16 13.48
N ARG A 141 5.03 -16.58 12.95
CA ARG A 141 5.54 -15.31 13.40
C ARG A 141 5.00 -14.18 12.53
N LEU A 142 4.45 -13.17 13.17
CA LEU A 142 4.15 -11.90 12.54
C LEU A 142 5.28 -10.94 12.87
N GLY A 143 6.07 -10.54 11.86
CA GLY A 143 7.29 -9.82 12.11
C GLY A 143 7.73 -8.91 10.98
N SER A 144 8.84 -8.22 11.22
CA SER A 144 9.49 -7.35 10.25
C SER A 144 11.01 -7.42 10.39
N VAL A 145 11.67 -7.33 9.25
CA VAL A 145 13.13 -7.20 9.16
C VAL A 145 13.46 -5.87 8.51
N VAL A 146 14.33 -5.10 9.11
CA VAL A 146 14.91 -3.89 8.53
C VAL A 146 16.40 -4.12 8.32
N THR A 147 16.86 -3.96 7.10
CA THR A 147 18.27 -4.09 6.74
C THR A 147 18.81 -2.73 6.34
N ASN A 148 19.80 -2.26 7.07
CA ASN A 148 20.57 -1.06 6.77
C ASN A 148 22.04 -1.42 6.67
N ASN A 149 22.69 -1.01 5.58
CA ASN A 149 24.13 -1.24 5.33
C ASN A 149 24.52 -2.72 5.48
N GLY A 150 23.62 -3.62 5.07
CA GLY A 150 23.88 -5.05 5.02
C GLY A 150 23.80 -5.78 6.36
N TYR A 151 23.09 -5.23 7.35
CA TYR A 151 22.79 -5.91 8.60
C TYR A 151 21.29 -5.90 8.87
N SER A 152 20.71 -7.07 9.04
CA SER A 152 19.29 -7.29 9.31
C SER A 152 18.98 -7.16 10.80
N ASP A 153 17.91 -6.43 11.10
CA ASP A 153 17.32 -6.27 12.43
C ASP A 153 15.90 -6.83 12.38
N TRP A 154 15.64 -7.91 13.13
CA TRP A 154 14.38 -8.65 13.12
C TRP A 154 13.61 -8.49 14.44
N ALA A 155 12.34 -8.14 14.32
CA ALA A 155 11.39 -8.11 15.44
C ALA A 155 10.15 -8.92 15.07
N THR A 156 9.66 -9.75 15.99
CA THR A 156 8.53 -10.65 15.74
C THR A 156 7.75 -10.95 17.02
N HIS A 157 6.51 -11.42 16.84
CA HIS A 157 5.69 -12.05 17.87
C HIS A 157 4.89 -13.21 17.26
N ASP A 158 4.53 -14.15 18.09
CA ASP A 158 3.80 -15.33 17.68
C ASP A 158 2.31 -15.04 17.51
N ILE A 159 1.72 -15.55 16.45
CA ILE A 159 0.28 -15.56 16.20
C ILE A 159 -0.15 -16.97 15.80
N PRO A 160 -1.43 -17.37 16.01
CA PRO A 160 -1.90 -18.69 15.62
C PRO A 160 -1.70 -18.96 14.12
N SER A 161 -1.22 -20.15 13.77
CA SER A 161 -1.06 -20.58 12.36
C SER A 161 -2.40 -20.80 11.64
N SER A 162 -3.52 -20.81 12.37
CA SER A 162 -4.87 -20.82 11.82
C SER A 162 -5.26 -19.50 11.15
N ILE A 163 -4.54 -18.40 11.40
CA ILE A 163 -4.70 -17.13 10.68
C ILE A 163 -4.09 -17.31 9.30
N LYS A 164 -4.90 -17.14 8.24
CA LYS A 164 -4.50 -17.35 6.85
C LYS A 164 -4.63 -16.08 6.00
N GLU A 165 -4.89 -14.95 6.63
CA GLU A 165 -4.90 -13.65 5.97
C GLU A 165 -4.36 -12.57 6.91
N MET A 166 -3.73 -11.53 6.34
CA MET A 166 -3.20 -10.40 7.08
C MET A 166 -3.21 -9.15 6.20
N TRP A 167 -3.60 -8.04 6.79
CA TRP A 167 -3.48 -6.73 6.19
C TRP A 167 -2.20 -6.05 6.68
N TYR A 168 -1.48 -5.44 5.75
CA TYR A 168 -0.31 -4.62 6.03
C TYR A 168 -0.57 -3.20 5.54
N ARG A 169 -0.11 -2.23 6.32
CA ARG A 169 -0.04 -0.83 5.91
C ARG A 169 1.34 -0.28 6.19
N LEU A 170 2.02 0.14 5.11
CA LEU A 170 3.28 0.86 5.15
C LEU A 170 3.01 2.33 4.97
N SER A 171 3.42 3.18 5.90
CA SER A 171 3.38 4.64 5.76
C SER A 171 4.78 5.21 5.71
N ARG A 172 4.99 6.21 4.85
CA ARG A 172 6.27 6.93 4.71
C ARG A 172 6.13 8.38 5.12
N ARG A 173 7.12 8.88 5.88
CA ARG A 173 7.40 10.31 6.14
C ARG A 173 8.90 10.55 5.94
N GLU A 174 9.27 11.21 4.82
CA GLU A 174 10.65 11.40 4.36
C GLU A 174 11.39 10.06 4.23
N SER A 175 12.36 9.78 5.10
CA SER A 175 13.11 8.52 5.20
C SER A 175 12.72 7.66 6.40
N ASP A 176 11.65 8.05 7.10
CA ASP A 176 11.07 7.31 8.20
C ASP A 176 9.83 6.55 7.75
N TYR A 177 9.64 5.38 8.32
CA TYR A 177 8.60 4.45 7.92
C TYR A 177 7.87 3.88 9.12
N TYR A 178 6.60 3.59 8.90
CA TYR A 178 5.72 3.04 9.92
C TYR A 178 4.93 1.90 9.34
N ILE A 179 5.00 0.74 9.99
CA ILE A 179 4.26 -0.45 9.59
C ILE A 179 3.17 -0.71 10.61
N GLU A 180 2.00 -0.99 10.10
CA GLU A 180 0.86 -1.45 10.85
C GLU A 180 0.32 -2.73 10.23
N THR A 181 -0.32 -3.56 11.06
CA THR A 181 -1.01 -4.78 10.65
C THR A 181 -2.45 -4.78 11.16
N SER A 182 -3.31 -5.50 10.45
CA SER A 182 -4.70 -5.68 10.85
C SER A 182 -5.21 -7.05 10.42
N MET A 183 -6.07 -7.66 11.23
CA MET A 183 -6.74 -8.92 10.89
C MET A 183 -8.09 -8.70 10.19
N ASP A 184 -8.62 -7.49 10.22
CA ASP A 184 -9.96 -7.15 9.69
C ASP A 184 -9.94 -6.06 8.60
N GLY A 185 -8.76 -5.45 8.34
CA GLY A 185 -8.59 -4.34 7.41
C GLY A 185 -9.14 -3.00 7.89
N VAL A 186 -9.63 -2.92 9.13
CA VAL A 186 -10.22 -1.73 9.74
C VAL A 186 -9.40 -1.25 10.92
N ASN A 187 -9.12 -2.15 11.85
CA ASN A 187 -8.37 -1.86 13.07
C ASN A 187 -6.89 -2.18 12.86
N PHE A 188 -6.10 -1.15 12.61
CA PHE A 188 -4.67 -1.27 12.38
C PHE A 188 -3.88 -1.01 13.67
N HIS A 189 -2.89 -1.86 13.93
CA HIS A 189 -2.02 -1.80 15.09
C HIS A 189 -0.58 -1.65 14.66
N GLN A 190 0.17 -0.81 15.38
CA GLN A 190 1.60 -0.62 15.13
C GLN A 190 2.35 -1.95 15.22
N MET A 191 3.12 -2.23 14.20
CA MET A 191 4.13 -3.29 14.21
C MET A 191 5.53 -2.71 14.44
N ARG A 192 5.91 -1.69 13.67
CA ARG A 192 7.25 -1.11 13.74
C ARG A 192 7.29 0.32 13.22
N ALA A 193 8.12 1.17 13.84
CA ALA A 193 8.63 2.40 13.25
C ALA A 193 10.13 2.22 12.99
N PHE A 194 10.66 2.71 11.87
CA PHE A 194 12.08 2.54 11.50
C PHE A 194 12.54 3.60 10.52
N HIS A 195 13.86 3.70 10.39
CA HIS A 195 14.54 4.57 9.45
C HIS A 195 15.30 3.74 8.39
N LEU A 196 15.31 4.20 7.13
CA LEU A 196 16.21 3.68 6.09
C LEU A 196 17.19 4.77 5.69
N PHE A 197 18.48 4.59 5.97
CA PHE A 197 19.52 5.58 5.70
C PHE A 197 19.61 5.99 4.22
N HIS A 198 19.26 5.08 3.31
CA HIS A 198 19.26 5.32 1.86
C HIS A 198 17.83 5.55 1.30
N GLY A 199 16.84 5.76 2.16
CA GLY A 199 15.42 5.94 1.80
C GLY A 199 14.98 7.40 1.59
N ASN A 200 15.93 8.34 1.37
CA ASN A 200 15.63 9.77 1.33
C ASN A 200 14.95 10.23 0.04
N ASP A 201 15.32 9.64 -1.10
CA ASP A 201 14.88 10.09 -2.42
C ASP A 201 13.79 9.18 -3.01
N GLU A 202 14.03 8.68 -4.20
CA GLU A 202 13.17 7.67 -4.81
C GLU A 202 13.36 6.34 -4.08
N ILE A 203 12.25 5.69 -3.75
CA ILE A 203 12.23 4.35 -3.17
C ILE A 203 11.41 3.41 -4.04
N SER A 204 11.60 2.11 -3.82
CA SER A 204 10.76 1.07 -4.40
C SER A 204 10.10 0.27 -3.28
N PHE A 205 8.77 0.10 -3.39
CA PHE A 205 7.97 -0.61 -2.40
C PHE A 205 6.94 -1.51 -3.09
N GLY A 206 6.50 -2.54 -2.41
CA GLY A 206 5.49 -3.44 -2.93
C GLY A 206 5.29 -4.67 -2.07
N ILE A 207 5.14 -5.81 -2.75
CA ILE A 207 4.79 -7.10 -2.14
C ILE A 207 5.89 -8.12 -2.40
N TYR A 208 6.01 -9.10 -1.49
CA TYR A 208 6.96 -10.20 -1.64
C TYR A 208 6.42 -11.51 -1.07
N ALA A 209 6.99 -12.63 -1.50
CA ALA A 209 6.80 -13.94 -0.91
C ALA A 209 8.08 -14.76 -1.05
N ALA A 210 8.36 -15.65 -0.09
CA ALA A 210 9.56 -16.49 -0.11
C ALA A 210 9.32 -17.84 0.58
N SER A 211 10.06 -18.85 0.15
CA SER A 211 10.15 -20.18 0.78
C SER A 211 11.62 -20.51 1.00
N PRO A 212 12.18 -20.26 2.18
CA PRO A 212 13.61 -20.51 2.47
C PRO A 212 14.03 -21.98 2.41
N VAL A 213 13.11 -22.90 2.63
CA VAL A 213 13.38 -24.35 2.49
C VAL A 213 13.05 -24.85 1.08
N ASP A 214 13.21 -26.14 0.83
CA ASP A 214 12.94 -26.77 -0.48
C ASP A 214 11.43 -27.02 -0.68
N HIS A 215 10.66 -25.95 -0.66
CA HIS A 215 9.21 -25.93 -0.77
C HIS A 215 8.73 -24.75 -1.59
N SER A 216 7.47 -24.76 -2.01
CA SER A 216 6.78 -23.66 -2.69
C SER A 216 5.35 -23.54 -2.17
N PHE A 217 4.88 -22.33 -1.94
CA PHE A 217 3.47 -22.04 -1.66
C PHE A 217 2.97 -20.89 -2.51
N THR A 218 1.68 -20.63 -2.52
CA THR A 218 1.09 -19.50 -3.25
C THR A 218 0.55 -18.46 -2.28
N ALA A 219 1.11 -17.27 -2.37
CA ALA A 219 0.59 -16.07 -1.72
C ALA A 219 -0.33 -15.30 -2.68
N LYS A 220 -1.42 -14.74 -2.15
CA LYS A 220 -2.36 -13.88 -2.87
C LYS A 220 -2.38 -12.49 -2.25
N PHE A 221 -2.46 -11.48 -3.10
CA PHE A 221 -2.47 -10.09 -2.70
C PHE A 221 -3.66 -9.38 -3.34
N THR A 222 -4.46 -8.74 -2.52
CA THR A 222 -5.68 -8.02 -2.92
C THR A 222 -5.77 -6.67 -2.19
N ASN A 223 -6.73 -5.84 -2.54
CA ASN A 223 -7.00 -4.57 -1.86
C ASN A 223 -5.76 -3.67 -1.73
N MET A 224 -4.94 -3.61 -2.79
CA MET A 224 -3.74 -2.78 -2.82
C MET A 224 -4.11 -1.32 -3.04
N GLU A 225 -3.78 -0.48 -2.07
CA GLU A 225 -4.09 0.94 -2.07
C GLU A 225 -2.86 1.80 -1.80
N VAL A 226 -2.63 2.81 -2.64
CA VAL A 226 -1.71 3.91 -2.33
C VAL A 226 -2.54 5.15 -2.05
N SER A 227 -2.48 5.65 -0.84
CA SER A 227 -3.28 6.78 -0.35
C SER A 227 -2.43 7.88 0.27
N GLU A 228 -3.07 8.95 0.71
CA GLU A 228 -2.46 9.93 1.61
C GLU A 228 -1.90 9.24 2.85
N CYS A 229 -0.83 9.82 3.43
CA CYS A 229 -0.14 9.26 4.57
C CYS A 229 -1.07 9.11 5.78
N LYS A 230 -1.29 7.87 6.22
CA LYS A 230 -2.12 7.52 7.38
C LYS A 230 -1.36 7.62 8.71
N TRP A 231 -0.05 7.72 8.67
CA TRP A 231 0.77 7.94 9.87
C TRP A 231 0.63 9.39 10.32
N PRO A 232 0.03 9.68 11.49
CA PRO A 232 -0.16 11.05 11.96
C PRO A 232 1.15 11.79 12.15
N ASP A 233 1.15 13.09 11.89
CA ASP A 233 2.28 13.95 12.24
C ASP A 233 2.37 14.06 13.77
N TRP A 234 3.56 13.82 14.31
CA TRP A 234 3.79 13.92 15.76
C TRP A 234 3.51 15.33 16.30
N SER A 235 3.84 16.36 15.54
CA SER A 235 3.62 17.76 15.92
C SER A 235 2.14 18.12 16.03
N ALA A 236 1.26 17.36 15.40
CA ALA A 236 -0.20 17.53 15.49
C ALA A 236 -0.80 16.83 16.73
N GLN A 237 -0.01 16.05 17.47
CA GLN A 237 -0.45 15.41 18.70
C GLN A 237 -0.13 16.31 19.89
N ASP A 238 -1.15 16.83 20.56
CA ASP A 238 -1.00 17.51 21.87
C ASP A 238 -0.71 16.46 22.95
N THR A 239 0.53 16.03 23.03
CA THR A 239 0.97 15.01 23.99
C THR A 239 1.39 15.59 25.34
N GLY A 240 1.43 16.93 25.49
CA GLY A 240 2.02 17.60 26.65
C GLY A 240 3.53 17.38 26.81
N PHE A 241 4.16 16.71 25.85
CA PHE A 241 5.61 16.47 25.84
C PHE A 241 6.32 17.63 25.13
N SER A 242 7.09 18.41 25.87
CA SER A 242 7.97 19.43 25.27
C SER A 242 9.18 18.77 24.65
N GLN A 243 9.28 18.81 23.31
CA GLN A 243 10.45 18.34 22.59
C GLN A 243 11.44 19.49 22.38
N THR A 244 12.63 19.36 22.90
CA THR A 244 13.77 20.17 22.49
C THR A 244 14.27 19.59 21.17
N LYS A 245 13.96 20.24 20.02
CA LYS A 245 14.65 19.92 18.77
C LYS A 245 16.12 20.27 18.95
N GLN A 246 16.97 19.25 19.00
CA GLN A 246 18.41 19.49 18.84
C GLN A 246 18.62 19.91 17.39
N SER A 247 19.10 21.14 17.17
CA SER A 247 19.58 21.59 15.89
C SER A 247 20.91 20.88 15.61
N GLU A 248 20.91 20.03 14.59
CA GLU A 248 22.15 19.53 13.98
C GLU A 248 22.90 20.65 13.25
#